data_8c77457bbce4f52dc9652eeb8d15465f
#
_entry.id   8c77457bbce4f52dc9652eeb8d15465f
#
_cell.length_a   1.000
_cell.length_b   1.000
_cell.length_c   1.000
_cell.angle_alpha   90.00
_cell.angle_beta   90.00
_cell.angle_gamma   90.00
#
_symmetry.space_group_name_H-M   'P 1'
#
loop_
_entity.id
_entity.type
_entity.pdbx_description
1 polymer ?
#
loop_
_entity_poly.entity_id
_entity_poly.type
_entity_poly.pdbx_seq_one_letter_code
_entity_poly.pdbx_strand_id
1 'polypeptide(L)'
;WGLILVYSTTSVPFSIFMLKGYFDTIPKEIEEAAIMDGASQFTIFIKIIVALSRPAIAITGLFSFMTAWNEFILAATFMSQEKQYTVPVMLQSFVGAFNTQWGLFAAGSIIVSIPVVLLFLYLQKHLVGGLTAGGIKG
;
A
#
# COMPACT_ATOMS: atom_id res chain seq x y z
N TRP A 1 -14.24 9.21 -9.72
CA TRP A 1 -12.98 9.99 -9.69
C TRP A 1 -12.77 10.69 -8.36
N GLY A 2 -13.84 11.26 -7.72
CA GLY A 2 -13.72 11.98 -6.46
C GLY A 2 -13.03 11.18 -5.35
N LEU A 3 -13.42 9.91 -5.17
CA LEU A 3 -12.84 9.05 -4.14
C LEU A 3 -11.34 8.78 -4.37
N ILE A 4 -10.92 8.64 -5.64
CA ILE A 4 -9.50 8.47 -5.99
C ILE A 4 -8.69 9.70 -5.57
N LEU A 5 -9.19 10.89 -5.84
CA LEU A 5 -8.52 12.13 -5.44
C LEU A 5 -8.40 12.23 -3.92
N VAL A 6 -9.48 11.94 -3.20
CA VAL A 6 -9.49 11.99 -1.73
C VAL A 6 -8.53 10.97 -1.13
N TYR A 7 -8.51 9.73 -1.61
CA TYR A 7 -7.55 8.72 -1.14
C TYR A 7 -6.10 9.08 -1.48
N SER A 8 -5.87 9.75 -2.61
CA SER A 8 -4.54 10.23 -2.96
C SER A 8 -4.02 11.27 -1.98
N THR A 9 -4.88 12.15 -1.44
CA THR A 9 -4.45 13.17 -0.48
C THR A 9 -3.91 12.58 0.83
N THR A 10 -4.39 11.42 1.23
CA THR A 10 -3.92 10.70 2.43
C THR A 10 -2.74 9.79 2.13
N SER A 11 -2.76 9.11 0.98
CA SER A 11 -1.72 8.13 0.62
C SER A 11 -0.41 8.77 0.18
N VAL A 12 -0.44 9.92 -0.50
CA VAL A 12 0.76 10.59 -1.02
C VAL A 12 1.70 11.05 0.10
N PRO A 13 1.25 11.80 1.13
CA PRO A 13 2.13 12.20 2.23
C PRO A 13 2.75 11.00 2.96
N PHE A 14 1.96 9.97 3.22
CA PHE A 14 2.44 8.73 3.84
C PHE A 14 3.51 8.05 2.99
N SER A 15 3.26 7.92 1.68
CA SER A 15 4.20 7.28 0.75
C SER A 15 5.51 8.06 0.65
N ILE A 16 5.43 9.39 0.58
CA ILE A 16 6.63 10.25 0.56
C ILE A 16 7.44 10.05 1.83
N PHE A 17 6.80 10.07 3.00
CA PHE A 17 7.49 9.89 4.28
C PHE A 17 8.19 8.53 4.36
N MET A 18 7.49 7.45 4.01
CA MET A 18 8.02 6.09 4.06
C MET A 18 9.17 5.88 3.08
N LEU A 19 8.99 6.31 1.83
CA LEU A 19 10.01 6.13 0.79
C LEU A 19 11.22 7.02 1.02
N LYS A 20 11.00 8.28 1.45
CA LYS A 20 12.11 9.17 1.80
C LYS A 20 12.95 8.58 2.92
N GLY A 21 12.32 8.11 4.00
CA GLY A 21 13.03 7.48 5.11
C GLY A 21 13.88 6.29 4.67
N TYR A 22 13.40 5.49 3.71
CA TYR A 22 14.18 4.39 3.16
C TYR A 22 15.31 4.88 2.24
N PHE A 23 15.06 5.84 1.35
CA PHE A 23 16.07 6.40 0.45
C PHE A 23 17.24 7.01 1.22
N ASP A 24 16.97 7.66 2.35
CA ASP A 24 18.00 8.23 3.22
C ASP A 24 18.92 7.16 3.84
N THR A 25 18.54 5.88 3.83
CA THR A 25 19.38 4.76 4.30
C THR A 25 20.31 4.21 3.22
N ILE A 26 20.13 4.58 1.96
CA ILE A 26 20.96 4.12 0.85
C ILE A 26 22.30 4.86 0.91
N PRO A 27 23.44 4.15 0.92
CA PRO A 27 24.76 4.77 0.94
C PRO A 27 24.99 5.66 -0.29
N LYS A 28 25.46 6.88 -0.08
CA LYS A 28 25.74 7.84 -1.16
C LYS A 28 26.86 7.37 -2.10
N GLU A 29 27.75 6.55 -1.60
CA GLU A 29 28.85 5.95 -2.33
C GLU A 29 28.37 5.17 -3.58
N ILE A 30 27.15 4.60 -3.51
CA ILE A 30 26.55 3.90 -4.64
C ILE A 30 26.16 4.87 -5.75
N GLU A 31 25.62 6.04 -5.39
CA GLU A 31 25.29 7.09 -6.35
C GLU A 31 26.55 7.71 -6.95
N GLU A 32 27.56 8.00 -6.11
CA GLU A 32 28.83 8.57 -6.52
C GLU A 32 29.59 7.63 -7.48
N ALA A 33 29.64 6.35 -7.18
CA ALA A 33 30.24 5.35 -8.07
C ALA A 33 29.55 5.32 -9.45
N ALA A 34 28.22 5.35 -9.46
CA ALA A 34 27.45 5.35 -10.71
C ALA A 34 27.66 6.64 -11.53
N ILE A 35 27.85 7.79 -10.86
CA ILE A 35 28.20 9.05 -11.53
C ILE A 35 29.59 8.93 -12.18
N MET A 36 30.56 8.34 -11.48
CA MET A 36 31.90 8.11 -12.01
C MET A 36 31.88 7.19 -13.25
N ASP A 37 30.96 6.23 -13.28
CA ASP A 37 30.71 5.36 -14.43
C ASP A 37 29.95 6.08 -15.59
N GLY A 38 29.64 7.36 -15.44
CA GLY A 38 28.99 8.17 -16.48
C GLY A 38 27.48 7.99 -16.55
N ALA A 39 26.85 7.39 -15.53
CA ALA A 39 25.39 7.25 -15.50
C ALA A 39 24.71 8.60 -15.27
N SER A 40 23.61 8.86 -16.01
CA SER A 40 22.77 10.03 -15.77
C SER A 40 21.98 9.89 -14.46
N GLN A 41 21.64 11.00 -13.82
CA GLN A 41 20.84 11.00 -12.58
C GLN A 41 19.51 10.22 -12.71
N PHE A 42 18.86 10.33 -13.86
CA PHE A 42 17.65 9.58 -14.13
C PHE A 42 17.90 8.05 -14.19
N THR A 43 19.02 7.65 -14.79
CA THR A 43 19.45 6.24 -14.83
C THR A 43 19.74 5.72 -13.43
N ILE A 44 20.47 6.51 -12.62
CA ILE A 44 20.77 6.17 -11.23
C ILE A 44 19.47 5.98 -10.44
N PHE A 45 18.54 6.93 -10.54
CA PHE A 45 17.27 6.86 -9.84
C PHE A 45 16.49 5.59 -10.22
N ILE A 46 16.25 5.35 -11.51
CA ILE A 46 15.40 4.23 -11.95
C ILE A 46 16.08 2.87 -11.77
N LYS A 47 17.35 2.76 -12.16
CA LYS A 47 18.03 1.46 -12.20
C LYS A 47 18.68 1.05 -10.88
N ILE A 48 19.04 2.02 -10.04
CA ILE A 48 19.74 1.75 -8.78
C ILE A 48 18.83 2.03 -7.61
N ILE A 49 18.41 3.28 -7.41
CA ILE A 49 17.65 3.66 -6.20
C ILE A 49 16.31 2.93 -6.12
N VAL A 50 15.52 2.95 -7.19
CA VAL A 50 14.22 2.24 -7.23
C VAL A 50 14.42 0.72 -7.11
N ALA A 51 15.47 0.17 -7.72
CA ALA A 51 15.75 -1.26 -7.63
C ALA A 51 16.12 -1.70 -6.19
N LEU A 52 16.96 -0.93 -5.50
CA LEU A 52 17.31 -1.17 -4.09
C LEU A 52 16.11 -0.96 -3.17
N SER A 53 15.21 -0.05 -3.52
CA SER A 53 14.04 0.32 -2.72
C SER A 53 12.81 -0.55 -2.96
N ARG A 54 12.90 -1.61 -3.76
CA ARG A 54 11.77 -2.52 -4.01
C ARG A 54 11.06 -3.01 -2.74
N PRO A 55 11.76 -3.38 -1.66
CA PRO A 55 11.10 -3.77 -0.41
C PRO A 55 10.27 -2.64 0.20
N ALA A 56 10.82 -1.42 0.26
CA ALA A 56 10.13 -0.27 0.80
C ALA A 56 8.92 0.13 -0.06
N ILE A 57 9.05 0.07 -1.39
CA ILE A 57 7.96 0.32 -2.33
C ILE A 57 6.83 -0.71 -2.13
N ALA A 58 7.18 -2.00 -1.97
CA ALA A 58 6.21 -3.06 -1.73
C ALA A 58 5.45 -2.85 -0.41
N ILE A 59 6.16 -2.49 0.67
CA ILE A 59 5.56 -2.20 1.98
C ILE A 59 4.63 -0.99 1.88
N THR A 60 5.13 0.11 1.32
CA THR A 60 4.36 1.36 1.18
C THR A 60 3.10 1.13 0.33
N GLY A 61 3.22 0.40 -0.78
CA GLY A 61 2.09 0.04 -1.63
C GLY A 61 1.08 -0.84 -0.92
N LEU A 62 1.52 -1.83 -0.13
CA LEU A 62 0.64 -2.67 0.66
C LEU A 62 -0.15 -1.86 1.69
N PHE A 63 0.53 -1.01 2.46
CA PHE A 63 -0.14 -0.16 3.46
C PHE A 63 -1.12 0.84 2.82
N SER A 64 -0.74 1.48 1.72
CA SER A 64 -1.62 2.38 0.97
C SER A 64 -2.85 1.65 0.45
N PHE A 65 -2.67 0.44 -0.09
CA PHE A 65 -3.77 -0.41 -0.52
C PHE A 65 -4.69 -0.77 0.64
N MET A 66 -4.14 -1.26 1.77
CA MET A 66 -4.92 -1.65 2.93
C MET A 66 -5.70 -0.47 3.53
N THR A 67 -5.09 0.72 3.58
CA THR A 67 -5.77 1.94 4.05
C THR A 67 -6.95 2.29 3.16
N ALA A 68 -6.77 2.29 1.84
CA ALA A 68 -7.84 2.58 0.90
C ALA A 68 -8.91 1.46 0.85
N TRP A 69 -8.48 0.19 0.99
CA TRP A 69 -9.37 -0.96 0.97
C TRP A 69 -10.31 -1.02 2.18
N ASN A 70 -9.81 -0.64 3.36
CA ASN A 70 -10.59 -0.66 4.61
C ASN A 70 -11.30 0.66 4.89
N GLU A 71 -11.13 1.67 4.03
CA GLU A 71 -11.72 2.98 4.23
C GLU A 71 -13.24 2.91 4.06
N PHE A 72 -13.97 3.37 5.06
CA PHE A 72 -15.42 3.33 5.11
C PHE A 72 -16.06 4.72 5.13
N ILE A 73 -15.52 5.64 5.93
CA ILE A 73 -16.19 6.92 6.26
C ILE A 73 -16.29 7.82 5.03
N LEU A 74 -15.19 7.99 4.32
CA LEU A 74 -15.16 8.81 3.11
C LEU A 74 -15.97 8.16 1.99
N ALA A 75 -15.83 6.84 1.83
CA ALA A 75 -16.61 6.10 0.84
C ALA A 75 -18.12 6.21 1.09
N ALA A 76 -18.57 6.04 2.33
CA ALA A 76 -19.97 6.19 2.71
C ALA A 76 -20.50 7.62 2.50
N THR A 77 -19.62 8.63 2.68
CA THR A 77 -19.99 10.04 2.48
C THR A 77 -20.09 10.41 1.01
N PHE A 78 -19.19 9.88 0.17
CA PHE A 78 -19.12 10.23 -1.25
C PHE A 78 -20.00 9.36 -2.16
N MET A 79 -20.40 8.18 -1.70
CA MET A 79 -21.16 7.22 -2.50
C MET A 79 -22.64 7.25 -2.12
N SER A 80 -23.48 7.79 -3.02
CA SER A 80 -24.95 7.88 -2.82
C SER A 80 -25.71 6.73 -3.48
N GLN A 81 -25.08 5.91 -4.31
CA GLN A 81 -25.73 4.86 -5.08
C GLN A 81 -25.14 3.49 -4.73
N GLU A 82 -25.97 2.50 -4.42
CA GLU A 82 -25.54 1.13 -4.09
C GLU A 82 -24.59 0.49 -5.12
N LYS A 83 -24.81 0.79 -6.41
CA LYS A 83 -23.95 0.28 -7.50
C LYS A 83 -22.50 0.76 -7.45
N GLN A 84 -22.23 1.80 -6.64
CA GLN A 84 -20.91 2.42 -6.51
C GLN A 84 -20.26 2.14 -5.15
N TYR A 85 -20.96 1.44 -4.25
CA TYR A 85 -20.45 1.19 -2.91
C TYR A 85 -19.13 0.45 -2.93
N THR A 86 -18.21 0.92 -2.11
CA THR A 86 -17.01 0.14 -1.77
C THR A 86 -17.40 -1.04 -0.90
N VAL A 87 -16.51 -2.01 -0.80
CA VAL A 87 -16.79 -3.25 -0.07
C VAL A 87 -17.13 -3.01 1.42
N PRO A 88 -16.42 -2.14 2.17
CA PRO A 88 -16.81 -1.81 3.54
C PRO A 88 -18.20 -1.19 3.65
N VAL A 89 -18.56 -0.30 2.72
CA VAL A 89 -19.90 0.32 2.69
C VAL A 89 -20.98 -0.72 2.39
N MET A 90 -20.72 -1.64 1.47
CA MET A 90 -21.64 -2.74 1.17
C MET A 90 -21.81 -3.69 2.37
N LEU A 91 -20.73 -4.04 3.05
CA LEU A 91 -20.80 -4.88 4.26
C LEU A 91 -21.62 -4.23 5.36
N GLN A 92 -21.49 -2.92 5.55
CA GLN A 92 -22.28 -2.19 6.55
C GLN A 92 -23.77 -2.23 6.23
N SER A 93 -24.18 -2.33 4.97
CA SER A 93 -25.61 -2.42 4.61
C SER A 93 -26.29 -3.71 5.09
N PHE A 94 -25.53 -4.76 5.39
CA PHE A 94 -26.05 -6.00 5.99
C PHE A 94 -26.26 -5.90 7.50
N VAL A 95 -25.76 -4.85 8.14
CA VAL A 95 -25.88 -4.61 9.59
C VAL A 95 -27.02 -3.63 9.82
N GLY A 96 -28.20 -4.14 10.14
CA GLY A 96 -29.38 -3.33 10.47
C GLY A 96 -29.57 -3.17 11.98
N ALA A 97 -30.25 -2.09 12.37
CA ALA A 97 -30.53 -1.81 13.78
C ALA A 97 -31.42 -2.88 14.46
N PHE A 98 -32.31 -3.51 13.69
CA PHE A 98 -33.25 -4.50 14.18
C PHE A 98 -33.12 -5.88 13.52
N ASN A 99 -32.44 -5.96 12.39
CA ASN A 99 -32.25 -7.21 11.66
C ASN A 99 -30.91 -7.20 10.94
N THR A 100 -29.92 -7.84 11.53
CA THR A 100 -28.59 -8.02 10.94
C THR A 100 -28.53 -9.34 10.20
N GLN A 101 -28.14 -9.30 8.93
CA GLN A 101 -27.97 -10.48 8.10
C GLN A 101 -26.57 -11.10 8.31
N TRP A 102 -26.38 -11.73 9.48
CA TRP A 102 -25.07 -12.25 9.91
C TRP A 102 -24.43 -13.20 8.91
N GLY A 103 -25.23 -14.03 8.24
CA GLY A 103 -24.72 -14.97 7.21
C GLY A 103 -24.11 -14.24 6.00
N LEU A 104 -24.79 -13.23 5.48
CA LEU A 104 -24.28 -12.44 4.35
C LEU A 104 -23.10 -11.56 4.77
N PHE A 105 -23.14 -10.99 5.97
CA PHE A 105 -22.03 -10.23 6.52
C PHE A 105 -20.77 -11.09 6.66
N ALA A 106 -20.89 -12.30 7.22
CA ALA A 106 -19.77 -13.22 7.37
C ALA A 106 -19.22 -13.69 6.01
N ALA A 107 -20.09 -14.09 5.09
CA ALA A 107 -19.68 -14.48 3.74
C ALA A 107 -18.97 -13.33 2.98
N GLY A 108 -19.54 -12.13 3.05
CA GLY A 108 -18.94 -10.94 2.47
C GLY A 108 -17.56 -10.63 3.06
N SER A 109 -17.42 -10.73 4.39
CA SER A 109 -16.14 -10.49 5.09
C SER A 109 -15.05 -11.47 4.64
N ILE A 110 -15.39 -12.73 4.40
CA ILE A 110 -14.45 -13.72 3.86
C ILE A 110 -14.01 -13.31 2.45
N ILE A 111 -14.96 -12.98 1.57
CA ILE A 111 -14.66 -12.56 0.18
C ILE A 111 -13.75 -11.33 0.16
N VAL A 112 -14.03 -10.36 1.03
CA VAL A 112 -13.24 -9.11 1.16
C VAL A 112 -11.82 -9.36 1.62
N SER A 113 -11.61 -10.39 2.45
CA SER A 113 -10.28 -10.74 2.96
C SER A 113 -9.39 -11.38 1.89
N ILE A 114 -9.96 -12.02 0.88
CA ILE A 114 -9.21 -12.74 -0.16
C ILE A 114 -8.17 -11.84 -0.86
N PRO A 115 -8.52 -10.68 -1.45
CA PRO A 115 -7.53 -9.87 -2.16
C PRO A 115 -6.42 -9.33 -1.25
N VAL A 116 -6.73 -9.04 0.02
CA VAL A 116 -5.74 -8.59 1.00
C VAL A 116 -4.74 -9.71 1.30
N VAL A 117 -5.24 -10.92 1.57
CA VAL A 117 -4.40 -12.10 1.83
C VAL A 117 -3.55 -12.44 0.62
N LEU A 118 -4.12 -12.47 -0.58
CA LEU A 118 -3.38 -12.76 -1.80
C LEU A 118 -2.28 -11.72 -2.07
N LEU A 119 -2.58 -10.43 -1.87
CA LEU A 119 -1.60 -9.37 -2.02
C LEU A 119 -0.48 -9.49 -1.00
N PHE A 120 -0.82 -9.78 0.26
CA PHE A 120 0.17 -10.02 1.32
C PHE A 120 1.08 -11.22 0.97
N LEU A 121 0.51 -12.35 0.59
CA LEU A 121 1.26 -13.55 0.20
C LEU A 121 2.17 -13.29 -1.01
N TYR A 122 1.72 -12.47 -1.96
CA TYR A 122 2.55 -12.09 -3.09
C TYR A 122 3.73 -11.20 -2.69
N LEU A 123 3.49 -10.23 -1.80
CA LEU A 123 4.50 -9.26 -1.39
C LEU A 123 5.44 -9.76 -0.28
N GLN A 124 5.06 -10.78 0.49
CA GLN A 124 5.85 -11.29 1.64
C GLN A 124 7.30 -11.66 1.24
N LYS A 125 7.52 -12.18 0.04
CA LYS A 125 8.86 -12.51 -0.48
C LYS A 125 9.79 -11.27 -0.58
N HIS A 126 9.21 -10.08 -0.77
CA HIS A 126 9.96 -8.83 -0.82
C HIS A 126 10.17 -8.23 0.58
N LEU A 127 9.30 -8.60 1.55
CA LEU A 127 9.38 -8.13 2.93
C LEU A 127 10.50 -8.84 3.69
N VAL A 128 10.61 -10.15 3.53
CA VAL A 128 11.61 -10.97 4.25
C VAL A 128 13.04 -10.69 3.79
N GLY A 129 13.25 -10.43 2.49
CA GLY A 129 14.57 -10.09 1.96
C GLY A 129 15.18 -8.79 2.49
N GLY A 130 14.34 -7.82 2.91
CA GLY A 130 14.81 -6.55 3.49
C GLY A 130 15.19 -6.64 4.97
N LEU A 131 14.55 -7.53 5.73
CA LEU A 131 14.81 -7.71 7.16
C LEU A 131 16.12 -8.48 7.44
N THR A 132 16.50 -9.40 6.55
CA THR A 132 17.75 -10.17 6.70
C THR A 132 18.99 -9.36 6.33
N ALA A 133 18.88 -8.38 5.46
CA ALA A 133 20.00 -7.48 5.11
C ALA A 133 20.34 -6.47 6.22
N GLY A 134 19.38 -6.13 7.10
CA GLY A 134 19.59 -5.22 8.24
C GLY A 134 19.94 -5.88 9.56
N GLY A 135 19.82 -7.21 9.64
CA GLY A 135 19.97 -7.96 10.90
C GLY A 135 21.37 -8.50 11.23
N ILE A 136 22.36 -8.29 10.37
CA ILE A 136 23.74 -8.74 10.63
C ILE A 136 24.63 -7.53 10.88
N LYS A 137 24.44 -6.88 12.02
CA LYS A 137 25.44 -6.11 12.75
C LYS A 137 25.29 -6.45 14.22
N GLY A 138 25.81 -7.60 14.60
CA GLY A 138 26.17 -8.00 15.93
C GLY A 138 27.60 -8.42 15.92
#